data_530776680199736373037089e8467436
#
_entry.id   530776680199736373037089e8467436
#
_cell.length_a   1.000
_cell.length_b   1.000
_cell.length_c   1.000
_cell.angle_alpha   90.00
_cell.angle_beta   90.00
_cell.angle_gamma   90.00
#
_symmetry.space_group_name_H-M   'P 1'
#
loop_
_entity.id
_entity.type
_entity.pdbx_description
1 polymer ?
#
loop_
_entity_poly.entity_id
_entity_poly.type
_entity_poly.pdbx_seq_one_letter_code
_entity_poly.pdbx_strand_id
1 'polypeptide(L)'
;MVVCLVATLSVTAANLRLTYVTDSNGARQVILTSETDPAQVMNLSGIQSEEGDQVYYTAYSGNLAALNIERAFSVSITADGQEYPVKMVFGTVADALKRAGITLEGDDYTEPALDQLVSAGSTITVHRVDYTDRVETQAIPYDTEYVYTSLYFRNTGRTTTVRHGAEGQQTITTRDRYVDGELENSIVVDSTTTVEPTNHIVKT
;
A
#
# COMPACT_ATOMS: atom_id res chain seq x y z
N MET A 1 -28.84 65.60 5.89
CA MET A 1 -28.70 64.39 5.05
C MET A 1 -27.29 64.17 4.46
N VAL A 2 -26.59 65.23 4.06
CA VAL A 2 -25.22 65.13 3.45
C VAL A 2 -24.14 64.61 4.46
N VAL A 3 -24.24 65.05 5.75
CA VAL A 3 -23.25 64.62 6.78
C VAL A 3 -23.33 63.13 7.11
N CYS A 4 -24.53 62.52 7.10
CA CYS A 4 -24.68 61.07 7.31
C CYS A 4 -24.12 60.27 6.14
N LEU A 5 -24.21 60.78 4.90
CA LEU A 5 -23.71 60.09 3.70
C LEU A 5 -22.18 60.09 3.66
N VAL A 6 -21.54 61.20 4.09
CA VAL A 6 -20.06 61.25 4.21
C VAL A 6 -19.55 60.37 5.34
N ALA A 7 -20.25 60.30 6.49
CA ALA A 7 -19.88 59.44 7.59
C ALA A 7 -20.00 57.95 7.25
N THR A 8 -21.06 57.55 6.54
CA THR A 8 -21.21 56.14 6.08
C THR A 8 -20.18 55.77 5.04
N LEU A 9 -19.81 56.67 4.12
CA LEU A 9 -18.75 56.43 3.16
C LEU A 9 -17.39 56.31 3.83
N SER A 10 -17.10 57.10 4.86
CA SER A 10 -15.87 57.05 5.63
C SER A 10 -15.73 55.77 6.45
N VAL A 11 -16.83 55.29 7.04
CA VAL A 11 -16.84 54.05 7.82
C VAL A 11 -16.68 52.82 6.92
N THR A 12 -17.29 52.81 5.75
CA THR A 12 -17.12 51.73 4.78
C THR A 12 -15.70 51.71 4.20
N ALA A 13 -15.11 52.86 3.93
CA ALA A 13 -13.74 52.96 3.42
C ALA A 13 -12.69 52.50 4.46
N ALA A 14 -12.95 52.72 5.75
CA ALA A 14 -12.03 52.31 6.84
C ALA A 14 -11.89 50.78 7.00
N ASN A 15 -12.89 50.04 6.52
CA ASN A 15 -12.88 48.56 6.62
C ASN A 15 -12.42 47.84 5.33
N LEU A 16 -12.11 48.60 4.29
CA LEU A 16 -11.66 48.01 3.03
C LEU A 16 -10.24 47.43 3.19
N ARG A 17 -10.06 46.25 2.63
CA ARG A 17 -8.78 45.53 2.59
C ARG A 17 -8.40 45.24 1.14
N LEU A 18 -7.13 45.43 0.86
CA LEU A 18 -6.53 44.95 -0.39
C LEU A 18 -6.27 43.47 -0.27
N THR A 19 -7.07 42.64 -0.94
CA THR A 19 -7.01 41.20 -0.85
C THR A 19 -6.37 40.61 -2.12
N TYR A 20 -5.27 39.90 -1.96
CA TYR A 20 -4.63 39.13 -3.01
C TYR A 20 -5.26 37.78 -3.09
N VAL A 21 -5.87 37.43 -4.21
CA VAL A 21 -6.44 36.12 -4.49
C VAL A 21 -5.56 35.41 -5.48
N THR A 22 -5.07 34.22 -5.10
CA THR A 22 -4.21 33.42 -5.93
C THR A 22 -4.65 31.96 -5.91
N ASP A 23 -4.40 31.24 -7.00
CA ASP A 23 -4.52 29.79 -7.00
C ASP A 23 -3.18 29.14 -7.41
N SER A 24 -3.04 27.86 -7.07
CA SER A 24 -1.81 27.10 -7.37
C SER A 24 -1.60 26.87 -8.87
N ASN A 25 -2.63 27.05 -9.73
CA ASN A 25 -2.54 26.97 -11.18
C ASN A 25 -2.04 28.29 -11.82
N GLY A 26 -1.80 29.33 -10.99
CA GLY A 26 -1.21 30.58 -11.42
C GLY A 26 -2.19 31.70 -11.69
N ALA A 27 -3.51 31.53 -11.49
CA ALA A 27 -4.46 32.63 -11.54
C ALA A 27 -4.22 33.59 -10.36
N ARG A 28 -4.25 34.88 -10.64
CA ARG A 28 -3.98 35.94 -9.65
C ARG A 28 -4.93 37.13 -9.88
N GLN A 29 -5.51 37.58 -8.79
CA GLN A 29 -6.38 38.74 -8.79
C GLN A 29 -6.15 39.59 -7.53
N VAL A 30 -6.32 40.88 -7.66
CA VAL A 30 -6.26 41.80 -6.51
C VAL A 30 -7.59 42.56 -6.45
N ILE A 31 -8.24 42.47 -5.31
CA ILE A 31 -9.53 43.12 -5.08
C ILE A 31 -9.48 44.01 -3.84
N LEU A 32 -10.29 45.05 -3.83
CA LEU A 32 -10.49 45.90 -2.66
C LEU A 32 -11.90 45.58 -2.09
N THR A 33 -11.93 44.95 -0.91
CA THR A 33 -13.20 44.49 -0.30
C THR A 33 -13.15 44.59 1.22
N SER A 34 -14.32 44.71 1.82
CA SER A 34 -14.52 44.56 3.25
C SER A 34 -14.87 43.13 3.65
N GLU A 35 -15.12 42.28 2.66
CA GLU A 35 -15.48 40.86 2.90
C GLU A 35 -14.29 40.07 3.46
N THR A 36 -14.60 39.21 4.41
CA THR A 36 -13.63 38.30 5.05
C THR A 36 -14.02 36.83 4.88
N ASP A 37 -15.23 36.58 4.39
CA ASP A 37 -15.71 35.26 4.02
C ASP A 37 -15.01 34.81 2.73
N PRO A 38 -14.26 33.70 2.73
CA PRO A 38 -13.59 33.20 1.53
C PRO A 38 -14.50 33.03 0.33
N ALA A 39 -15.73 32.56 0.53
CA ALA A 39 -16.69 32.36 -0.56
C ALA A 39 -17.08 33.71 -1.25
N GLN A 40 -17.30 34.77 -0.47
CA GLN A 40 -17.61 36.09 -1.00
C GLN A 40 -16.40 36.70 -1.71
N VAL A 41 -15.21 36.53 -1.14
CA VAL A 41 -13.94 37.00 -1.75
C VAL A 41 -13.70 36.32 -3.09
N MET A 42 -13.94 35.00 -3.18
CA MET A 42 -13.84 34.26 -4.44
C MET A 42 -14.83 34.76 -5.48
N ASN A 43 -16.09 34.96 -5.09
CA ASN A 43 -17.12 35.52 -6.00
C ASN A 43 -16.71 36.87 -6.56
N LEU A 44 -16.18 37.77 -5.73
CA LEU A 44 -15.72 39.10 -6.14
C LEU A 44 -14.48 39.07 -7.04
N SER A 45 -13.60 38.11 -6.82
CA SER A 45 -12.39 37.96 -7.62
C SER A 45 -12.62 37.24 -8.96
N GLY A 46 -13.74 36.53 -9.11
CA GLY A 46 -14.01 35.68 -10.27
C GLY A 46 -13.22 34.37 -10.29
N ILE A 47 -12.40 34.08 -9.26
CA ILE A 47 -11.66 32.81 -9.11
C ILE A 47 -12.47 31.90 -8.20
N GLN A 48 -12.99 30.80 -8.73
CA GLN A 48 -13.83 29.86 -7.99
C GLN A 48 -13.01 28.65 -7.55
N SER A 49 -13.35 28.05 -6.41
CA SER A 49 -12.82 26.75 -6.01
C SER A 49 -13.62 25.62 -6.65
N GLU A 50 -12.95 24.50 -6.88
CA GLU A 50 -13.53 23.24 -7.32
C GLU A 50 -13.62 22.23 -6.16
N GLU A 51 -14.30 21.12 -6.40
CA GLU A 51 -14.41 20.05 -5.42
C GLU A 51 -13.04 19.46 -5.08
N GLY A 52 -12.69 19.43 -3.79
CA GLY A 52 -11.42 18.94 -3.28
C GLY A 52 -10.36 20.01 -3.07
N ASP A 53 -10.57 21.24 -3.61
CA ASP A 53 -9.65 22.36 -3.39
C ASP A 53 -9.59 22.76 -1.91
N GLN A 54 -8.45 23.28 -1.48
CA GLN A 54 -8.28 23.86 -0.17
C GLN A 54 -8.15 25.38 -0.29
N VAL A 55 -8.94 26.12 0.53
CA VAL A 55 -9.00 27.57 0.50
C VAL A 55 -8.53 28.13 1.84
N TYR A 56 -7.55 29.02 1.78
CA TYR A 56 -6.95 29.65 2.95
C TYR A 56 -7.11 31.18 2.86
N TYR A 57 -7.83 31.77 3.82
CA TYR A 57 -7.90 33.22 3.96
C TYR A 57 -7.04 33.68 5.14
N THR A 58 -6.15 34.62 4.88
CA THR A 58 -5.26 35.18 5.91
C THR A 58 -5.35 36.69 5.89
N ALA A 59 -5.77 37.31 7.01
CA ALA A 59 -5.75 38.76 7.18
C ALA A 59 -4.40 39.19 7.79
N TYR A 60 -3.82 40.23 7.20
CA TYR A 60 -2.58 40.84 7.67
C TYR A 60 -2.81 42.20 8.29
N SER A 61 -1.80 42.77 8.93
CA SER A 61 -1.82 44.19 9.39
C SER A 61 -1.84 45.16 8.19
N GLY A 62 -2.34 46.36 8.40
CA GLY A 62 -2.34 47.42 7.37
C GLY A 62 -3.36 47.24 6.26
N ASN A 63 -4.52 46.65 6.59
CA ASN A 63 -5.63 46.44 5.66
C ASN A 63 -5.25 45.54 4.45
N LEU A 64 -4.38 44.60 4.63
CA LEU A 64 -4.01 43.60 3.65
C LEU A 64 -4.62 42.23 4.00
N ALA A 65 -4.96 41.44 2.97
CA ALA A 65 -5.35 40.06 3.12
C ALA A 65 -4.87 39.22 1.92
N ALA A 66 -4.80 37.94 2.12
CA ALA A 66 -4.57 36.97 1.05
C ALA A 66 -5.60 35.84 1.13
N LEU A 67 -6.08 35.43 -0.03
CA LEU A 67 -6.86 34.21 -0.22
C LEU A 67 -6.09 33.31 -1.19
N ASN A 68 -5.65 32.17 -0.70
CA ASN A 68 -4.93 31.19 -1.49
C ASN A 68 -5.82 29.97 -1.73
N ILE A 69 -5.90 29.54 -2.97
CA ILE A 69 -6.63 28.35 -3.40
C ILE A 69 -5.60 27.33 -3.86
N GLU A 70 -5.47 26.24 -3.08
CA GLU A 70 -4.66 25.10 -3.46
C GLU A 70 -5.53 24.12 -4.25
N ARG A 71 -5.24 23.97 -5.54
CA ARG A 71 -6.03 23.14 -6.45
C ARG A 71 -5.83 21.67 -6.16
N ALA A 72 -6.93 20.94 -6.10
CA ALA A 72 -6.90 19.50 -6.02
C ALA A 72 -6.57 18.89 -7.38
N PHE A 73 -5.79 17.81 -7.36
CA PHE A 73 -5.55 16.95 -8.49
C PHE A 73 -6.14 15.57 -8.27
N SER A 74 -6.36 14.83 -9.36
CA SER A 74 -6.87 13.46 -9.31
C SER A 74 -5.72 12.45 -9.29
N VAL A 75 -5.87 11.45 -8.42
CA VAL A 75 -5.04 10.25 -8.33
C VAL A 75 -5.96 9.06 -8.55
N SER A 76 -5.55 8.07 -9.33
CA SER A 76 -6.29 6.84 -9.51
C SER A 76 -5.66 5.72 -8.69
N ILE A 77 -6.48 4.98 -7.94
CA ILE A 77 -6.06 3.82 -7.16
C ILE A 77 -6.75 2.60 -7.73
N THR A 78 -5.97 1.58 -8.10
CA THR A 78 -6.47 0.28 -8.51
C THR A 78 -6.31 -0.70 -7.35
N ALA A 79 -7.40 -1.26 -6.86
CA ALA A 79 -7.42 -2.26 -5.80
C ALA A 79 -8.53 -3.28 -6.06
N ASP A 80 -8.26 -4.55 -5.86
CA ASP A 80 -9.24 -5.65 -5.99
C ASP A 80 -9.96 -5.65 -7.35
N GLY A 81 -9.25 -5.25 -8.42
CA GLY A 81 -9.77 -5.14 -9.79
C GLY A 81 -10.70 -3.95 -10.03
N GLN A 82 -10.80 -3.01 -9.10
CA GLN A 82 -11.61 -1.80 -9.21
C GLN A 82 -10.73 -0.54 -9.17
N GLU A 83 -11.24 0.53 -9.79
CA GLU A 83 -10.57 1.82 -9.83
C GLU A 83 -11.28 2.82 -8.91
N TYR A 84 -10.49 3.49 -8.05
CA TYR A 84 -10.95 4.46 -7.07
C TYR A 84 -10.31 5.82 -7.36
N PRO A 85 -11.01 6.75 -8.01
CA PRO A 85 -10.51 8.10 -8.22
C PRO A 85 -10.57 8.90 -6.91
N VAL A 86 -9.46 9.54 -6.54
CA VAL A 86 -9.33 10.36 -5.33
C VAL A 86 -8.84 11.74 -5.69
N LYS A 87 -9.50 12.78 -5.16
CA LYS A 87 -9.02 14.16 -5.25
C LYS A 87 -8.24 14.56 -4.01
N MET A 88 -7.07 15.16 -4.20
CA MET A 88 -6.22 15.62 -3.11
C MET A 88 -5.33 16.79 -3.55
N VAL A 89 -4.94 17.64 -2.62
CA VAL A 89 -4.08 18.79 -2.89
C VAL A 89 -2.62 18.42 -2.76
N PHE A 90 -2.28 17.64 -1.76
CA PHE A 90 -0.97 17.08 -1.50
C PHE A 90 -1.10 15.85 -0.62
N GLY A 91 -0.06 15.02 -0.58
CA GLY A 91 0.02 13.87 0.31
C GLY A 91 0.82 12.73 -0.28
N THR A 92 0.84 11.63 0.46
CA THR A 92 1.50 10.39 0.10
C THR A 92 0.51 9.38 -0.46
N VAL A 93 1.02 8.23 -0.93
CA VAL A 93 0.21 7.07 -1.31
C VAL A 93 -0.67 6.63 -0.13
N ALA A 94 -0.13 6.63 1.10
CA ALA A 94 -0.91 6.28 2.30
C ALA A 94 -2.10 7.24 2.53
N ASP A 95 -1.92 8.55 2.29
CA ASP A 95 -2.99 9.53 2.39
C ASP A 95 -4.08 9.30 1.34
N ALA A 96 -3.67 8.92 0.12
CA ALA A 96 -4.59 8.60 -0.97
C ALA A 96 -5.44 7.36 -0.64
N LEU A 97 -4.83 6.27 -0.16
CA LEU A 97 -5.53 5.05 0.29
C LEU A 97 -6.53 5.35 1.40
N LYS A 98 -6.10 6.14 2.40
CA LYS A 98 -6.98 6.54 3.50
C LYS A 98 -8.20 7.31 3.01
N ARG A 99 -8.06 8.19 2.02
CA ARG A 99 -9.17 8.93 1.41
C ARG A 99 -10.11 8.02 0.63
N ALA A 100 -9.58 7.00 -0.04
CA ALA A 100 -10.36 5.99 -0.74
C ALA A 100 -11.06 5.00 0.21
N GLY A 101 -10.68 4.95 1.49
CA GLY A 101 -11.17 3.98 2.46
C GLY A 101 -10.58 2.59 2.25
N ILE A 102 -9.41 2.49 1.60
CA ILE A 102 -8.72 1.23 1.33
C ILE A 102 -7.73 0.97 2.46
N THR A 103 -7.83 -0.21 3.07
CA THR A 103 -6.90 -0.70 4.10
C THR A 103 -6.02 -1.79 3.52
N LEU A 104 -4.78 -1.85 3.97
CA LEU A 104 -3.86 -2.95 3.70
C LEU A 104 -3.85 -3.89 4.90
N GLU A 105 -3.78 -5.19 4.62
CA GLU A 105 -3.73 -6.24 5.63
C GLU A 105 -2.47 -7.09 5.45
N GLY A 106 -1.94 -7.61 6.56
CA GLY A 106 -0.78 -8.50 6.54
C GLY A 106 0.40 -7.95 5.76
N ASP A 107 0.76 -8.62 4.68
CA ASP A 107 1.88 -8.28 3.79
C ASP A 107 1.44 -7.58 2.48
N ASP A 108 0.20 -7.07 2.44
CA ASP A 108 -0.27 -6.25 1.32
C ASP A 108 0.68 -5.08 1.07
N TYR A 109 0.86 -4.72 -0.18
CA TYR A 109 1.76 -3.63 -0.54
C TYR A 109 1.19 -2.79 -1.69
N THR A 110 1.83 -1.65 -1.94
CA THR A 110 1.44 -0.74 -3.01
C THR A 110 2.59 -0.41 -3.93
N GLU A 111 2.25 -0.15 -5.17
CA GLU A 111 3.14 0.47 -6.15
C GLU A 111 2.50 1.78 -6.65
N PRO A 112 3.12 2.94 -6.36
CA PRO A 112 4.35 3.20 -5.58
C PRO A 112 4.23 2.93 -4.08
N ALA A 113 5.36 2.96 -3.35
CA ALA A 113 5.40 2.72 -1.91
C ALA A 113 4.58 3.76 -1.11
N LEU A 114 4.12 3.36 0.09
CA LEU A 114 3.19 4.15 0.93
C LEU A 114 3.68 5.56 1.28
N ASP A 115 4.97 5.73 1.44
CA ASP A 115 5.62 7.00 1.81
C ASP A 115 5.92 7.92 0.63
N GLN A 116 5.71 7.44 -0.60
CA GLN A 116 5.96 8.22 -1.80
C GLN A 116 4.90 9.32 -1.98
N LEU A 117 5.36 10.52 -2.33
CA LEU A 117 4.48 11.64 -2.67
C LEU A 117 3.78 11.37 -3.99
N VAL A 118 2.49 11.72 -4.04
CA VAL A 118 1.68 11.63 -5.24
C VAL A 118 1.52 13.00 -5.92
N SER A 119 1.28 12.98 -7.21
CA SER A 119 1.07 14.16 -8.04
C SER A 119 -0.12 13.96 -8.99
N ALA A 120 -0.47 15.01 -9.71
CA ALA A 120 -1.55 14.95 -10.69
C ALA A 120 -1.35 13.82 -11.70
N GLY A 121 -2.35 12.97 -11.85
CA GLY A 121 -2.32 11.81 -12.75
C GLY A 121 -1.53 10.61 -12.24
N SER A 122 -1.08 10.61 -10.98
CA SER A 122 -0.47 9.41 -10.37
C SER A 122 -1.46 8.26 -10.36
N THR A 123 -0.96 7.06 -10.66
CA THR A 123 -1.66 5.79 -10.48
C THR A 123 -1.02 5.01 -9.34
N ILE A 124 -1.85 4.41 -8.51
CA ILE A 124 -1.45 3.59 -7.37
C ILE A 124 -2.09 2.21 -7.58
N THR A 125 -1.28 1.15 -7.49
CA THR A 125 -1.77 -0.22 -7.50
C THR A 125 -1.63 -0.82 -6.12
N VAL A 126 -2.68 -1.44 -5.62
CA VAL A 126 -2.68 -2.20 -4.37
C VAL A 126 -2.56 -3.67 -4.73
N HIS A 127 -1.57 -4.34 -4.15
CA HIS A 127 -1.35 -5.77 -4.30
C HIS A 127 -1.77 -6.50 -3.03
N ARG A 128 -2.65 -7.50 -3.17
CA ARG A 128 -3.13 -8.35 -2.08
C ARG A 128 -2.24 -9.55 -1.91
N VAL A 129 -1.82 -9.83 -0.68
CA VAL A 129 -0.94 -10.96 -0.37
C VAL A 129 -1.63 -11.95 0.54
N ASP A 130 -1.86 -13.15 0.02
CA ASP A 130 -2.46 -14.25 0.75
C ASP A 130 -1.49 -15.43 0.91
N TYR A 131 -1.66 -16.19 2.00
CA TYR A 131 -0.87 -17.39 2.27
C TYR A 131 -1.77 -18.60 2.45
N THR A 132 -1.36 -19.73 1.87
CA THR A 132 -2.02 -21.02 2.06
C THR A 132 -0.98 -22.07 2.45
N ASP A 133 -1.23 -22.77 3.55
CA ASP A 133 -0.36 -23.87 3.97
C ASP A 133 -0.89 -25.18 3.40
N ARG A 134 -0.01 -25.90 2.67
CA ARG A 134 -0.28 -27.22 2.09
C ARG A 134 0.56 -28.27 2.79
N VAL A 135 -0.10 -29.32 3.27
CA VAL A 135 0.55 -30.42 3.98
C VAL A 135 0.56 -31.66 3.10
N GLU A 136 1.75 -32.19 2.86
CA GLU A 136 1.95 -33.41 2.05
C GLU A 136 2.75 -34.44 2.83
N THR A 137 2.45 -35.73 2.58
CA THR A 137 3.26 -36.84 3.11
C THR A 137 4.18 -37.35 2.01
N GLN A 138 5.46 -37.41 2.30
CA GLN A 138 6.50 -37.89 1.40
C GLN A 138 7.18 -39.12 1.98
N ALA A 139 7.47 -40.10 1.13
CA ALA A 139 8.27 -41.27 1.52
C ALA A 139 9.73 -40.87 1.71
N ILE A 140 10.35 -41.40 2.77
CA ILE A 140 11.80 -41.33 3.00
C ILE A 140 12.41 -42.66 2.55
N PRO A 141 13.27 -42.69 1.54
CA PRO A 141 13.89 -43.91 1.09
C PRO A 141 14.76 -44.49 2.18
N TYR A 142 14.88 -45.83 2.20
CA TYR A 142 15.81 -46.55 3.07
C TYR A 142 17.13 -46.85 2.33
N ASP A 143 18.22 -47.00 3.10
CA ASP A 143 19.52 -47.40 2.59
C ASP A 143 19.70 -48.90 2.69
N THR A 144 20.63 -49.45 1.86
CA THR A 144 21.07 -50.86 1.95
C THR A 144 22.41 -50.92 2.65
N GLU A 145 22.44 -51.63 3.77
CA GLU A 145 23.64 -51.86 4.58
C GLU A 145 24.19 -53.30 4.33
N TYR A 146 25.49 -53.41 4.03
CA TYR A 146 26.15 -54.65 3.80
C TYR A 146 26.97 -55.07 5.03
N VAL A 147 26.63 -56.21 5.62
CA VAL A 147 27.35 -56.78 6.77
C VAL A 147 28.26 -57.91 6.29
N TYR A 148 29.54 -57.69 6.38
CA TYR A 148 30.56 -58.69 6.02
C TYR A 148 30.86 -59.63 7.20
N THR A 149 30.79 -60.97 6.96
CA THR A 149 31.14 -61.93 7.99
C THR A 149 32.40 -62.69 7.60
N SER A 150 33.43 -62.65 8.45
CA SER A 150 34.73 -63.29 8.26
C SER A 150 34.67 -64.78 8.29
N LEU A 151 33.54 -65.41 8.51
CA LEU A 151 33.41 -66.86 8.65
C LEU A 151 33.12 -67.65 7.36
N TYR A 152 32.94 -66.96 6.22
CA TYR A 152 32.59 -67.57 4.94
C TYR A 152 33.71 -67.49 3.91
N PHE A 153 34.86 -68.03 4.23
CA PHE A 153 36.00 -68.16 3.28
C PHE A 153 35.74 -69.08 2.08
N ARG A 154 34.58 -69.74 1.97
CA ARG A 154 34.32 -70.72 0.92
C ARG A 154 33.24 -70.34 -0.10
N ASN A 155 32.48 -69.25 0.05
CA ASN A 155 31.47 -68.83 -0.90
C ASN A 155 31.44 -67.33 -1.01
N THR A 156 32.45 -66.76 -1.63
CA THR A 156 32.44 -65.36 -2.04
C THR A 156 31.35 -65.14 -3.12
N GLY A 157 30.35 -64.38 -2.85
CA GLY A 157 29.31 -64.04 -3.81
C GLY A 157 27.88 -64.47 -3.43
N ARG A 158 27.68 -65.12 -2.29
CA ARG A 158 26.33 -65.40 -1.78
C ARG A 158 25.85 -64.32 -0.85
N THR A 159 24.86 -63.56 -1.33
CA THR A 159 24.19 -62.57 -0.50
C THR A 159 22.93 -63.17 0.13
N THR A 160 22.65 -62.82 1.38
CA THR A 160 21.43 -63.23 2.07
C THR A 160 20.83 -62.02 2.75
N THR A 161 19.53 -61.73 2.48
CA THR A 161 18.82 -60.67 3.16
C THR A 161 18.59 -61.03 4.62
N VAL A 162 19.09 -60.21 5.52
CA VAL A 162 18.88 -60.33 6.97
C VAL A 162 17.64 -59.59 7.41
N ARG A 163 17.43 -58.42 6.84
CA ARG A 163 16.25 -57.57 7.11
C ARG A 163 15.85 -56.86 5.84
N HIS A 164 14.57 -56.88 5.49
CA HIS A 164 14.03 -56.09 4.42
C HIS A 164 13.96 -54.61 4.84
N GLY A 165 14.32 -53.72 3.94
CA GLY A 165 14.13 -52.30 4.12
C GLY A 165 12.62 -51.90 4.09
N ALA A 166 12.32 -50.86 4.77
CA ALA A 166 11.01 -50.21 4.71
C ALA A 166 11.18 -48.69 4.61
N GLU A 167 10.43 -48.08 3.73
CA GLU A 167 10.45 -46.63 3.58
C GLU A 167 9.89 -45.97 4.84
N GLY A 168 10.50 -44.86 5.23
CA GLY A 168 9.97 -43.95 6.23
C GLY A 168 8.93 -43.00 5.63
N GLN A 169 8.38 -42.18 6.46
CA GLN A 169 7.43 -41.12 6.06
C GLN A 169 7.79 -39.80 6.74
N GLN A 170 7.73 -38.73 6.00
CA GLN A 170 7.81 -37.36 6.52
C GLN A 170 6.60 -36.56 6.07
N THR A 171 6.15 -35.69 6.94
CA THR A 171 5.15 -34.69 6.64
C THR A 171 5.86 -33.38 6.34
N ILE A 172 5.59 -32.80 5.18
CA ILE A 172 6.15 -31.53 4.74
C ILE A 172 5.01 -30.52 4.68
N THR A 173 5.17 -29.39 5.37
CA THR A 173 4.25 -28.25 5.26
C THR A 173 4.90 -27.19 4.37
N THR A 174 4.26 -26.90 3.26
CA THR A 174 4.68 -25.88 2.31
C THR A 174 3.73 -24.70 2.41
N ARG A 175 4.28 -23.50 2.55
CA ARG A 175 3.53 -22.24 2.50
C ARG A 175 3.63 -21.66 1.11
N ASP A 176 2.48 -21.55 0.46
CA ASP A 176 2.29 -20.93 -0.83
C ASP A 176 1.90 -19.46 -0.63
N ARG A 177 2.66 -18.53 -1.23
CA ARG A 177 2.39 -17.09 -1.23
C ARG A 177 1.71 -16.72 -2.55
N TYR A 178 0.56 -16.11 -2.46
CA TYR A 178 -0.20 -15.59 -3.59
C TYR A 178 -0.16 -14.07 -3.59
N VAL A 179 -0.01 -13.47 -4.76
CA VAL A 179 -0.15 -12.04 -4.98
C VAL A 179 -1.26 -11.84 -6.00
N ASP A 180 -2.27 -11.07 -5.65
CA ASP A 180 -3.47 -10.82 -6.48
C ASP A 180 -4.13 -12.12 -6.98
N GLY A 181 -4.06 -13.18 -6.18
CA GLY A 181 -4.61 -14.50 -6.50
C GLY A 181 -3.72 -15.39 -7.36
N GLU A 182 -2.55 -14.92 -7.79
CA GLU A 182 -1.56 -15.73 -8.53
C GLU A 182 -0.46 -16.25 -7.60
N LEU A 183 -0.09 -17.52 -7.76
CA LEU A 183 0.99 -18.13 -6.98
C LEU A 183 2.33 -17.50 -7.36
N GLU A 184 2.94 -16.81 -6.42
CA GLU A 184 4.24 -16.17 -6.63
C GLU A 184 5.41 -17.06 -6.15
N ASN A 185 5.26 -17.68 -4.97
CA ASN A 185 6.32 -18.45 -4.34
C ASN A 185 5.76 -19.55 -3.43
N SER A 186 6.55 -20.62 -3.24
CA SER A 186 6.27 -21.73 -2.32
C SER A 186 7.52 -22.03 -1.50
N ILE A 187 7.40 -22.05 -0.18
CA ILE A 187 8.50 -22.35 0.73
C ILE A 187 8.10 -23.47 1.68
N VAL A 188 9.03 -24.39 1.97
CA VAL A 188 8.84 -25.37 3.02
C VAL A 188 9.04 -24.69 4.37
N VAL A 189 8.00 -24.67 5.19
CA VAL A 189 8.00 -24.05 6.52
C VAL A 189 8.20 -25.04 7.65
N ASP A 190 7.84 -26.30 7.41
CA ASP A 190 8.06 -27.41 8.37
C ASP A 190 8.28 -28.73 7.66
N SER A 191 9.09 -29.60 8.26
CA SER A 191 9.33 -30.97 7.81
C SER A 191 9.54 -31.88 9.03
N THR A 192 8.57 -32.75 9.28
CA THR A 192 8.59 -33.64 10.44
C THR A 192 8.56 -35.10 9.99
N THR A 193 9.57 -35.89 10.42
CA THR A 193 9.58 -37.33 10.20
C THR A 193 8.55 -38.01 11.09
N THR A 194 7.56 -38.65 10.49
CA THR A 194 6.50 -39.37 11.19
C THR A 194 6.80 -40.85 11.37
N VAL A 195 7.55 -41.46 10.42
CA VAL A 195 8.02 -42.84 10.46
C VAL A 195 9.47 -42.87 10.00
N GLU A 196 10.36 -43.34 10.83
CA GLU A 196 11.78 -43.53 10.46
C GLU A 196 11.93 -44.64 9.41
N PRO A 197 12.78 -44.49 8.39
CA PRO A 197 13.07 -45.56 7.44
C PRO A 197 13.83 -46.68 8.12
N THR A 198 13.59 -47.90 7.69
CA THR A 198 14.31 -49.06 8.17
C THR A 198 15.24 -49.56 7.07
N ASN A 199 16.57 -49.59 7.32
CA ASN A 199 17.54 -50.00 6.33
C ASN A 199 17.40 -51.47 5.94
N HIS A 200 17.61 -51.76 4.66
CA HIS A 200 17.77 -53.11 4.13
C HIS A 200 19.13 -53.65 4.51
N ILE A 201 19.20 -54.80 5.22
CA ILE A 201 20.46 -55.41 5.65
C ILE A 201 20.71 -56.65 4.85
N VAL A 202 21.84 -56.65 4.14
CA VAL A 202 22.35 -57.79 3.34
C VAL A 202 23.65 -58.27 3.92
N LYS A 203 23.72 -59.58 4.15
CA LYS A 203 24.91 -60.27 4.59
C LYS A 203 25.65 -60.82 3.38
N THR A 204 26.95 -60.50 3.23
CA THR A 204 27.82 -60.99 2.17
C THR A 204 28.99 -61.80 2.75
#